data_953b639a4454724e8a846b04b4ab1641
#
_entry.id   953b639a4454724e8a846b04b4ab1641
#
_cell.length_a   1.000
_cell.length_b   1.000
_cell.length_c   1.000
_cell.angle_alpha   90.00
_cell.angle_beta   90.00
_cell.angle_gamma   90.00
#
_symmetry.space_group_name_H-M   'P 1'
#
loop_
_entity.id
_entity.type
_entity.pdbx_description
1 polymer ?
#
loop_
_entity_poly.entity_id
_entity_poly.type
_entity_poly.pdbx_seq_one_letter_code
_entity_poly.pdbx_strand_id
1 'polypeptide(L)'
;MILKSYIVEKDHKILSKFKSVLMYGENQGIKEDIREKILKDSIGSEVINLFHDEIYSNKEILNNLISNSSLFSKKKIIFIHEVSDKVFDEVFEALSNLAEDVKIFIFSNQLEKRSKLRSHFEKTKDLAIIACYQDNEITLRNYINSSLRTYKGLTPEITNLIIMNSSKDRKTIKSEIRKIESYFN
;
A
#
# COMPACT_ATOMS: atom_id res chain seq x y z
N MET A 1 -2.57 8.87 -12.26
CA MET A 1 -3.75 9.49 -11.58
C MET A 1 -3.49 9.63 -10.08
N ILE A 2 -3.77 10.81 -9.48
CA ILE A 2 -3.58 11.03 -8.03
C ILE A 2 -4.85 10.57 -7.29
N LEU A 3 -4.71 9.62 -6.37
CA LEU A 3 -5.77 9.12 -5.51
C LEU A 3 -5.52 9.55 -4.05
N LYS A 4 -6.58 9.94 -3.37
CA LYS A 4 -6.51 10.23 -1.93
C LYS A 4 -6.62 8.94 -1.13
N SER A 5 -5.80 8.76 -0.09
CA SER A 5 -5.74 7.53 0.72
C SER A 5 -7.12 7.13 1.25
N TYR A 6 -7.92 8.07 1.77
CA TYR A 6 -9.23 7.78 2.32
C TYR A 6 -10.24 7.22 1.30
N ILE A 7 -10.09 7.53 0.00
CA ILE A 7 -10.92 6.94 -1.07
C ILE A 7 -10.56 5.47 -1.23
N VAL A 8 -9.26 5.17 -1.26
CA VAL A 8 -8.75 3.80 -1.40
C VAL A 8 -9.04 2.97 -0.15
N GLU A 9 -9.04 3.58 1.02
CA GLU A 9 -9.42 2.91 2.27
C GLU A 9 -10.88 2.47 2.27
N LYS A 10 -11.77 3.26 1.66
CA LYS A 10 -13.20 2.93 1.50
C LYS A 10 -13.42 1.87 0.42
N ASP A 11 -12.78 2.02 -0.72
CA ASP A 11 -12.90 1.11 -1.87
C ASP A 11 -11.53 0.90 -2.54
N HIS A 12 -10.80 -0.11 -2.07
CA HIS A 12 -9.51 -0.47 -2.64
C HIS A 12 -9.63 -1.14 -4.02
N LYS A 13 -10.82 -1.59 -4.42
CA LYS A 13 -11.05 -2.19 -5.75
C LYS A 13 -10.81 -1.20 -6.88
N ILE A 14 -10.87 0.11 -6.61
CA ILE A 14 -10.49 1.14 -7.58
C ILE A 14 -9.06 0.93 -8.13
N LEU A 15 -8.17 0.33 -7.33
CA LEU A 15 -6.79 0.06 -7.73
C LEU A 15 -6.68 -0.98 -8.84
N SER A 16 -7.71 -1.81 -9.04
CA SER A 16 -7.74 -2.80 -10.13
C SER A 16 -7.68 -2.17 -11.53
N LYS A 17 -8.09 -0.91 -11.66
CA LYS A 17 -8.11 -0.16 -12.91
C LYS A 17 -6.72 0.28 -13.39
N PHE A 18 -5.70 0.21 -12.53
CA PHE A 18 -4.36 0.69 -12.83
C PHE A 18 -3.39 -0.48 -12.99
N LYS A 19 -2.44 -0.33 -13.91
CA LYS A 19 -1.36 -1.30 -14.13
C LYS A 19 -0.40 -1.35 -12.95
N SER A 20 -0.11 -0.18 -12.37
CA SER A 20 0.73 -0.09 -11.19
C SER A 20 0.27 1.05 -10.27
N VAL A 21 0.59 0.90 -8.99
CA VAL A 21 0.22 1.86 -7.93
C VAL A 21 1.44 2.19 -7.09
N LEU A 22 1.74 3.47 -6.95
CA LEU A 22 2.77 3.97 -6.04
C LEU A 22 2.11 4.52 -4.76
N MET A 23 2.49 3.98 -3.61
CA MET A 23 2.13 4.46 -2.29
C MET A 23 3.35 5.06 -1.62
N TYR A 24 3.33 6.36 -1.33
CA TYR A 24 4.46 7.06 -0.73
C TYR A 24 4.03 7.88 0.49
N GLY A 25 4.97 8.17 1.38
CA GLY A 25 4.74 8.92 2.61
C GLY A 25 5.15 8.14 3.85
N GLU A 26 4.94 8.74 5.01
CA GLU A 26 5.44 8.23 6.30
C GLU A 26 4.48 7.22 6.97
N ASN A 27 3.20 7.23 6.61
CA ASN A 27 2.19 6.40 7.26
C ASN A 27 2.26 4.94 6.80
N GLN A 28 3.03 4.14 7.51
CA GLN A 28 3.16 2.71 7.23
C GLN A 28 1.85 1.94 7.49
N GLY A 29 1.04 2.41 8.46
CA GLY A 29 -0.24 1.78 8.77
C GLY A 29 -1.22 1.81 7.60
N ILE A 30 -1.35 2.95 6.89
CA ILE A 30 -2.18 3.05 5.68
C ILE A 30 -1.68 2.11 4.59
N LYS A 31 -0.35 2.07 4.35
CA LYS A 31 0.25 1.20 3.34
C LYS A 31 0.00 -0.28 3.64
N GLU A 32 0.18 -0.70 4.89
CA GLU A 32 -0.10 -2.07 5.33
C GLU A 32 -1.59 -2.42 5.20
N ASP A 33 -2.51 -1.52 5.57
CA ASP A 33 -3.95 -1.74 5.43
C ASP A 33 -4.36 -1.96 3.97
N ILE A 34 -3.84 -1.14 3.06
CA ILE A 34 -4.11 -1.28 1.62
C ILE A 34 -3.50 -2.59 1.11
N ARG A 35 -2.25 -2.91 1.48
CA ARG A 35 -1.59 -4.15 1.08
C ARG A 35 -2.37 -5.39 1.54
N GLU A 36 -2.85 -5.43 2.78
CA GLU A 36 -3.65 -6.56 3.29
C GLU A 36 -4.95 -6.75 2.51
N LYS A 37 -5.62 -5.66 2.13
CA LYS A 37 -6.83 -5.71 1.31
C LYS A 37 -6.54 -6.25 -0.10
N ILE A 38 -5.44 -5.81 -0.72
CA ILE A 38 -5.00 -6.32 -2.02
C ILE A 38 -4.71 -7.82 -1.93
N LEU A 39 -4.00 -8.27 -0.89
CA LEU A 39 -3.68 -9.68 -0.69
C LEU A 39 -4.93 -10.55 -0.52
N LYS A 40 -5.93 -10.07 0.23
CA LYS A 40 -7.22 -10.78 0.40
C LYS A 40 -7.96 -10.97 -0.92
N ASP A 41 -7.89 -9.98 -1.82
CA ASP A 41 -8.55 -10.06 -3.14
C ASP A 41 -7.71 -10.84 -4.18
N SER A 42 -6.49 -11.26 -3.81
CA SER A 42 -5.50 -11.85 -4.72
C SER A 42 -5.32 -13.36 -4.53
N ILE A 43 -6.33 -14.02 -3.99
CA ILE A 43 -6.31 -15.49 -3.77
C ILE A 43 -6.10 -16.18 -5.12
N GLY A 44 -5.09 -17.07 -5.19
CA GLY A 44 -4.72 -17.79 -6.42
C GLY A 44 -3.78 -17.03 -7.35
N SER A 45 -3.33 -15.83 -6.95
CA SER A 45 -2.26 -15.10 -7.65
C SER A 45 -0.89 -15.47 -7.09
N GLU A 46 0.13 -15.43 -7.94
CA GLU A 46 1.53 -15.45 -7.50
C GLU A 46 1.87 -14.12 -6.86
N VAL A 47 2.34 -14.13 -5.61
CA VAL A 47 2.72 -12.91 -4.88
C VAL A 47 4.21 -12.89 -4.64
N ILE A 48 4.87 -11.86 -5.14
CA ILE A 48 6.32 -11.65 -5.00
C ILE A 48 6.55 -10.37 -4.20
N ASN A 49 7.45 -10.42 -3.23
CA ASN A 49 7.95 -9.24 -2.54
C ASN A 49 9.39 -9.00 -2.98
N LEU A 50 9.70 -7.77 -3.34
CA LEU A 50 11.01 -7.33 -3.78
C LEU A 50 11.38 -6.06 -3.02
N PHE A 51 12.65 -5.89 -2.69
CA PHE A 51 13.14 -4.72 -1.98
C PHE A 51 14.03 -3.86 -2.88
N HIS A 52 14.11 -2.57 -2.54
CA HIS A 52 14.94 -1.60 -3.24
C HIS A 52 16.37 -2.10 -3.52
N ASP A 53 17.02 -2.66 -2.49
CA ASP A 53 18.41 -3.09 -2.56
C ASP A 53 18.61 -4.29 -3.50
N GLU A 54 17.60 -5.15 -3.66
CA GLU A 54 17.64 -6.27 -4.60
C GLU A 54 17.63 -5.76 -6.04
N ILE A 55 16.79 -4.74 -6.35
CA ILE A 55 16.75 -4.11 -7.67
C ILE A 55 18.06 -3.36 -7.94
N TYR A 56 18.56 -2.62 -6.94
CA TYR A 56 19.79 -1.85 -7.06
C TYR A 56 21.00 -2.75 -7.33
N SER A 57 21.06 -3.92 -6.69
CA SER A 57 22.13 -4.89 -6.85
C SER A 57 22.02 -5.72 -8.15
N ASN A 58 20.79 -5.97 -8.61
CA ASN A 58 20.52 -6.72 -9.84
C ASN A 58 19.45 -6.01 -10.68
N LYS A 59 19.91 -5.19 -11.61
CA LYS A 59 19.03 -4.34 -12.43
C LYS A 59 18.04 -5.09 -13.30
N GLU A 60 18.35 -6.33 -13.66
CA GLU A 60 17.49 -7.16 -14.51
C GLU A 60 16.44 -7.95 -13.74
N ILE A 61 16.53 -7.99 -12.39
CA ILE A 61 15.66 -8.84 -11.56
C ILE A 61 14.19 -8.55 -11.81
N LEU A 62 13.81 -7.29 -11.90
CA LEU A 62 12.42 -6.87 -12.07
C LEU A 62 11.88 -7.26 -13.46
N ASN A 63 12.65 -7.02 -14.51
CA ASN A 63 12.31 -7.42 -15.87
C ASN A 63 12.21 -8.95 -16.02
N ASN A 64 13.11 -9.69 -15.40
CA ASN A 64 13.06 -11.15 -15.38
C ASN A 64 11.80 -11.68 -14.66
N LEU A 65 11.42 -11.07 -13.54
CA LEU A 65 10.19 -11.45 -12.81
C LEU A 65 8.92 -11.16 -13.61
N ILE A 66 8.90 -10.08 -14.40
CA ILE A 66 7.75 -9.73 -15.25
C ILE A 66 7.67 -10.66 -16.46
N SER A 67 8.80 -10.96 -17.10
CA SER A 67 8.86 -11.77 -18.33
C SER A 67 8.60 -13.26 -18.08
N ASN A 68 8.92 -13.76 -16.88
CA ASN A 68 8.69 -15.14 -16.54
C ASN A 68 7.21 -15.39 -16.24
N SER A 69 6.51 -16.08 -17.14
CA SER A 69 5.12 -16.51 -16.90
C SER A 69 5.07 -17.53 -15.75
N SER A 70 4.08 -17.36 -14.87
CA SER A 70 3.82 -18.38 -13.84
C SER A 70 3.22 -19.63 -14.46
N LEU A 71 3.77 -20.80 -14.11
CA LEU A 71 3.23 -22.10 -14.58
C LEU A 71 1.91 -22.47 -13.85
N PHE A 72 1.64 -21.86 -12.69
CA PHE A 72 0.55 -22.27 -11.80
C PHE A 72 -0.50 -21.18 -11.53
N SER A 73 -0.22 -19.92 -11.83
CA SER A 73 -1.13 -18.82 -11.59
C SER A 73 -1.33 -17.97 -12.84
N LYS A 74 -2.59 -17.51 -13.03
CA LYS A 74 -2.96 -16.64 -14.15
C LYS A 74 -2.63 -15.16 -13.90
N LYS A 75 -2.32 -14.79 -12.66
CA LYS A 75 -2.03 -13.41 -12.26
C LYS A 75 -0.82 -13.37 -11.36
N LYS A 76 -0.01 -12.33 -11.55
CA LYS A 76 1.18 -12.07 -10.74
C LYS A 76 1.07 -10.70 -10.10
N ILE A 77 1.39 -10.62 -8.81
CA ILE A 77 1.42 -9.38 -8.04
C ILE A 77 2.80 -9.22 -7.46
N ILE A 78 3.44 -8.11 -7.79
CA ILE A 78 4.77 -7.77 -7.29
C ILE A 78 4.62 -6.57 -6.35
N PHE A 79 5.00 -6.74 -5.11
CA PHE A 79 5.17 -5.67 -4.14
C PHE A 79 6.62 -5.27 -4.07
N ILE A 80 6.93 -3.99 -4.35
CA ILE A 80 8.28 -3.46 -4.26
C ILE A 80 8.35 -2.50 -3.09
N HIS A 81 9.24 -2.78 -2.15
CA HIS A 81 9.35 -2.06 -0.88
C HIS A 81 10.52 -1.08 -0.88
N GLU A 82 10.36 0.03 -0.16
CA GLU A 82 11.37 1.05 0.13
C GLU A 82 11.97 1.73 -1.10
N VAL A 83 11.21 1.79 -2.19
CA VAL A 83 11.69 2.30 -3.48
C VAL A 83 12.03 3.80 -3.39
N SER A 84 13.14 4.17 -3.97
CA SER A 84 13.59 5.55 -4.17
C SER A 84 13.93 5.83 -5.64
N ASP A 85 14.21 7.07 -5.96
CA ASP A 85 14.60 7.49 -7.32
C ASP A 85 15.89 6.83 -7.85
N LYS A 86 16.66 6.15 -6.99
CA LYS A 86 17.91 5.47 -7.39
C LYS A 86 17.67 4.27 -8.32
N VAL A 87 16.50 3.65 -8.23
CA VAL A 87 16.09 2.53 -9.10
C VAL A 87 14.95 2.93 -10.04
N PHE A 88 14.84 4.23 -10.34
CA PHE A 88 13.76 4.75 -11.19
C PHE A 88 13.82 4.15 -12.59
N ASP A 89 15.02 4.04 -13.19
CA ASP A 89 15.17 3.59 -14.57
C ASP A 89 14.75 2.11 -14.72
N GLU A 90 15.10 1.27 -13.77
CA GLU A 90 14.71 -0.15 -13.71
C GLU A 90 13.20 -0.31 -13.53
N VAL A 91 12.59 0.50 -12.64
CA VAL A 91 11.13 0.51 -12.44
C VAL A 91 10.41 1.03 -13.69
N PHE A 92 10.92 2.09 -14.32
CA PHE A 92 10.34 2.66 -15.53
C PHE A 92 10.35 1.67 -16.69
N GLU A 93 11.47 0.98 -16.91
CA GLU A 93 11.60 -0.04 -17.94
C GLU A 93 10.61 -1.19 -17.71
N ALA A 94 10.54 -1.69 -16.48
CA ALA A 94 9.60 -2.73 -16.08
C ALA A 94 8.13 -2.32 -16.31
N LEU A 95 7.75 -1.10 -15.96
CA LEU A 95 6.39 -0.59 -16.18
C LEU A 95 6.04 -0.43 -17.66
N SER A 96 7.05 -0.15 -18.52
CA SER A 96 6.85 -0.02 -19.95
C SER A 96 6.60 -1.37 -20.63
N ASN A 97 7.12 -2.45 -20.06
CA ASN A 97 7.02 -3.83 -20.57
C ASN A 97 6.00 -4.68 -19.80
N LEU A 98 5.17 -4.07 -18.96
CA LEU A 98 4.29 -4.78 -18.05
C LEU A 98 3.16 -5.53 -18.78
N ALA A 99 3.09 -6.84 -18.60
CA ALA A 99 2.05 -7.69 -19.14
C ALA A 99 0.69 -7.44 -18.43
N GLU A 100 -0.42 -7.76 -19.08
CA GLU A 100 -1.78 -7.49 -18.56
C GLU A 100 -2.12 -8.27 -17.28
N ASP A 101 -1.51 -9.44 -17.11
CA ASP A 101 -1.70 -10.33 -15.97
C ASP A 101 -0.78 -10.02 -14.79
N VAL A 102 0.13 -9.05 -14.94
CA VAL A 102 1.08 -8.61 -13.90
C VAL A 102 0.66 -7.25 -13.34
N LYS A 103 0.64 -7.15 -12.01
CA LYS A 103 0.43 -5.87 -11.30
C LYS A 103 1.58 -5.58 -10.37
N ILE A 104 2.01 -4.32 -10.36
CA ILE A 104 3.09 -3.85 -9.49
C ILE A 104 2.54 -2.82 -8.50
N PHE A 105 2.78 -3.06 -7.21
CA PHE A 105 2.51 -2.13 -6.12
C PHE A 105 3.82 -1.69 -5.49
N ILE A 106 4.07 -0.39 -5.53
CA ILE A 106 5.33 0.21 -5.08
C ILE A 106 5.10 0.95 -3.77
N PHE A 107 5.92 0.65 -2.77
CA PHE A 107 5.94 1.35 -1.50
C PHE A 107 7.23 2.16 -1.39
N SER A 108 7.06 3.46 -1.17
CA SER A 108 8.15 4.39 -0.99
C SER A 108 8.00 5.17 0.31
N ASN A 109 9.09 5.61 0.88
CA ASN A 109 9.09 6.59 1.95
C ASN A 109 8.63 7.95 1.41
N GLN A 110 8.93 9.04 2.08
CA GLN A 110 8.57 10.36 1.58
C GLN A 110 9.27 10.66 0.25
N LEU A 111 8.50 11.11 -0.74
CA LEU A 111 9.00 11.55 -2.04
C LEU A 111 8.77 13.04 -2.22
N GLU A 112 9.83 13.77 -2.53
CA GLU A 112 9.74 15.19 -2.84
C GLU A 112 9.00 15.43 -4.17
N LYS A 113 8.53 16.68 -4.38
CA LYS A 113 7.84 17.05 -5.64
C LYS A 113 8.71 16.86 -6.89
N ARG A 114 10.05 16.99 -6.73
CA ARG A 114 11.03 16.79 -7.80
C ARG A 114 11.40 15.34 -8.08
N SER A 115 10.89 14.38 -7.28
CA SER A 115 11.14 12.96 -7.49
C SER A 115 10.69 12.52 -8.88
N LYS A 116 11.56 11.81 -9.59
CA LYS A 116 11.28 11.24 -10.92
C LYS A 116 10.16 10.21 -10.83
N LEU A 117 10.24 9.33 -9.85
CA LEU A 117 9.24 8.29 -9.59
C LEU A 117 7.86 8.92 -9.36
N ARG A 118 7.77 9.89 -8.45
CA ARG A 118 6.52 10.60 -8.17
C ARG A 118 5.98 11.31 -9.41
N SER A 119 6.81 12.08 -10.12
CA SER A 119 6.41 12.82 -11.31
C SER A 119 5.90 11.90 -12.42
N HIS A 120 6.51 10.72 -12.61
CA HIS A 120 6.09 9.74 -13.61
C HIS A 120 4.69 9.20 -13.28
N PHE A 121 4.44 8.79 -12.03
CA PHE A 121 3.14 8.27 -11.61
C PHE A 121 2.03 9.33 -11.62
N GLU A 122 2.35 10.59 -11.33
CA GLU A 122 1.37 11.68 -11.39
C GLU A 122 0.90 11.97 -12.83
N LYS A 123 1.79 11.84 -13.83
CA LYS A 123 1.53 12.21 -15.24
C LYS A 123 0.95 11.07 -16.06
N THR A 124 1.22 9.82 -15.72
CA THR A 124 0.81 8.66 -16.52
C THR A 124 -0.62 8.22 -16.18
N LYS A 125 -1.48 8.09 -17.18
CA LYS A 125 -2.92 7.81 -16.99
C LYS A 125 -3.19 6.42 -16.42
N ASP A 126 -2.42 5.40 -16.84
CA ASP A 126 -2.61 4.01 -16.44
C ASP A 126 -1.95 3.67 -15.09
N LEU A 127 -1.35 4.66 -14.44
CA LEU A 127 -0.71 4.54 -13.14
C LEU A 127 -1.46 5.35 -12.10
N ALA A 128 -1.47 4.85 -10.85
CA ALA A 128 -2.02 5.58 -9.71
C ALA A 128 -0.94 5.90 -8.68
N ILE A 129 -1.11 7.05 -8.02
CA ILE A 129 -0.25 7.46 -6.91
C ILE A 129 -1.10 7.84 -5.71
N ILE A 130 -0.70 7.37 -4.53
CA ILE A 130 -1.39 7.58 -3.26
C ILE A 130 -0.41 8.17 -2.26
N ALA A 131 -0.72 9.35 -1.74
CA ALA A 131 0.01 9.93 -0.62
C ALA A 131 -0.51 9.35 0.70
N CYS A 132 0.36 8.68 1.45
CA CYS A 132 0.10 8.10 2.77
C CYS A 132 0.73 9.00 3.83
N TYR A 133 0.12 10.16 4.08
CA TYR A 133 0.58 11.11 5.10
C TYR A 133 0.16 10.68 6.50
N GLN A 134 0.84 11.25 7.49
CA GLN A 134 0.53 11.04 8.91
C GLN A 134 -0.97 11.30 9.18
N ASP A 135 -1.55 10.46 10.01
CA ASP A 135 -2.91 10.64 10.49
C ASP A 135 -2.99 11.83 11.46
N ASN A 136 -4.11 12.52 11.43
CA ASN A 136 -4.51 13.44 12.49
C ASN A 136 -5.51 12.75 13.43
N GLU A 137 -5.87 13.42 14.52
CA GLU A 137 -6.81 12.85 15.50
C GLU A 137 -8.17 12.49 14.92
N ILE A 138 -8.65 13.26 13.94
CA ILE A 138 -9.95 13.01 13.30
C ILE A 138 -9.87 11.73 12.47
N THR A 139 -8.79 11.55 11.70
CA THR A 139 -8.63 10.34 10.87
C THR A 139 -8.43 9.11 11.73
N LEU A 140 -7.69 9.20 12.85
CA LEU A 140 -7.53 8.09 13.79
C LEU A 140 -8.84 7.71 14.49
N ARG A 141 -9.65 8.70 14.91
CA ARG A 141 -10.99 8.44 15.46
C ARG A 141 -11.87 7.72 14.45
N ASN A 142 -11.91 8.20 13.21
CA ASN A 142 -12.68 7.58 12.15
C ASN A 142 -12.21 6.14 11.88
N TYR A 143 -10.91 5.90 11.92
CA TYR A 143 -10.32 4.57 11.75
C TYR A 143 -10.76 3.62 12.86
N ILE A 144 -10.63 4.01 14.13
CA ILE A 144 -11.05 3.21 15.30
C ILE A 144 -12.55 2.93 15.23
N ASN A 145 -13.38 3.98 15.05
CA ASN A 145 -14.82 3.85 15.00
C ASN A 145 -15.31 2.94 13.87
N SER A 146 -14.66 3.01 12.69
CA SER A 146 -15.01 2.14 11.57
C SER A 146 -14.59 0.70 11.80
N SER A 147 -13.45 0.46 12.42
CA SER A 147 -12.93 -0.88 12.72
C SER A 147 -13.76 -1.57 13.81
N LEU A 148 -14.12 -0.86 14.86
CA LEU A 148 -14.86 -1.40 16.02
C LEU A 148 -16.38 -1.18 15.95
N ARG A 149 -16.92 -0.82 14.78
CA ARG A 149 -18.36 -0.47 14.63
C ARG A 149 -19.34 -1.57 15.03
N THR A 150 -18.92 -2.82 15.00
CA THR A 150 -19.73 -3.99 15.36
C THR A 150 -19.77 -4.25 16.87
N TYR A 151 -18.85 -3.65 17.61
CA TYR A 151 -18.74 -3.82 19.06
C TYR A 151 -19.53 -2.75 19.77
N LYS A 152 -20.34 -3.16 20.77
CA LYS A 152 -21.10 -2.24 21.60
C LYS A 152 -20.22 -1.66 22.71
N GLY A 153 -20.47 -0.43 23.11
CA GLY A 153 -19.79 0.21 24.23
C GLY A 153 -18.56 1.04 23.87
N LEU A 154 -18.25 1.22 22.58
CA LEU A 154 -17.19 2.14 22.15
C LEU A 154 -17.64 3.59 22.39
N THR A 155 -17.11 4.23 23.43
CA THR A 155 -17.37 5.64 23.76
C THR A 155 -16.26 6.54 23.23
N PRO A 156 -16.50 7.89 23.16
CA PRO A 156 -15.43 8.84 22.81
C PRO A 156 -14.22 8.78 23.75
N GLU A 157 -14.46 8.50 25.05
CA GLU A 157 -13.40 8.37 26.07
C GLU A 157 -12.50 7.16 25.77
N ILE A 158 -13.09 6.00 25.45
CA ILE A 158 -12.36 4.79 25.08
C ILE A 158 -11.57 5.04 23.80
N THR A 159 -12.17 5.68 22.79
CA THR A 159 -11.49 6.03 21.55
C THR A 159 -10.27 6.93 21.79
N ASN A 160 -10.42 7.94 22.68
CA ASN A 160 -9.32 8.80 23.09
C ASN A 160 -8.21 8.03 23.81
N LEU A 161 -8.57 7.13 24.70
CA LEU A 161 -7.62 6.32 25.44
C LEU A 161 -6.77 5.44 24.48
N ILE A 162 -7.42 4.84 23.48
CA ILE A 162 -6.71 4.05 22.45
C ILE A 162 -5.71 4.94 21.69
N ILE A 163 -6.12 6.14 21.26
CA ILE A 163 -5.26 7.08 20.53
C ILE A 163 -4.06 7.50 21.38
N MET A 164 -4.30 7.87 22.65
CA MET A 164 -3.24 8.32 23.55
C MET A 164 -2.23 7.22 23.85
N ASN A 165 -2.70 6.02 24.19
CA ASN A 165 -1.82 4.88 24.50
C ASN A 165 -1.03 4.37 23.29
N SER A 166 -1.51 4.67 22.08
CA SER A 166 -0.84 4.28 20.83
C SER A 166 0.08 5.36 20.27
N SER A 167 0.38 6.43 21.03
CA SER A 167 1.20 7.56 20.59
C SER A 167 0.78 8.14 19.23
N LYS A 168 -0.51 8.07 18.92
CA LYS A 168 -1.11 8.46 17.62
C LYS A 168 -0.55 7.71 16.41
N ASP A 169 0.10 6.56 16.64
CA ASP A 169 0.60 5.72 15.56
C ASP A 169 -0.47 4.72 15.10
N ARG A 170 -0.82 4.78 13.82
CA ARG A 170 -1.88 3.94 13.24
C ARG A 170 -1.57 2.44 13.31
N LYS A 171 -0.31 2.04 13.15
CA LYS A 171 0.08 0.64 13.24
C LYS A 171 -0.12 0.09 14.65
N THR A 172 0.24 0.89 15.65
CA THR A 172 0.01 0.55 17.06
C THR A 172 -1.49 0.49 17.36
N ILE A 173 -2.29 1.47 16.89
CA ILE A 173 -3.76 1.45 17.03
C ILE A 173 -4.36 0.18 16.40
N LYS A 174 -3.90 -0.22 15.23
CA LYS A 174 -4.34 -1.46 14.57
C LYS A 174 -4.06 -2.70 15.43
N SER A 175 -2.90 -2.74 16.09
CA SER A 175 -2.56 -3.82 17.02
C SER A 175 -3.49 -3.85 18.22
N GLU A 176 -3.82 -2.70 18.81
CA GLU A 176 -4.78 -2.60 19.92
C GLU A 176 -6.20 -3.04 19.48
N ILE A 177 -6.64 -2.62 18.29
CA ILE A 177 -7.92 -3.05 17.74
C ILE A 177 -7.96 -4.58 17.60
N ARG A 178 -6.91 -5.21 17.05
CA ARG A 178 -6.84 -6.67 16.92
C ARG A 178 -6.89 -7.40 18.27
N LYS A 179 -6.29 -6.84 19.33
CA LYS A 179 -6.41 -7.40 20.68
C LYS A 179 -7.86 -7.34 21.17
N ILE A 180 -8.52 -6.20 20.97
CA ILE A 180 -9.94 -6.03 21.33
C ILE A 180 -10.79 -7.06 20.56
N GLU A 181 -10.63 -7.17 19.26
CA GLU A 181 -11.35 -8.13 18.43
C GLU A 181 -11.13 -9.58 18.90
N SER A 182 -9.87 -9.94 19.24
CA SER A 182 -9.54 -11.28 19.72
C SER A 182 -10.10 -11.59 21.11
N TYR A 183 -10.36 -10.56 21.91
CA TYR A 183 -10.96 -10.74 23.24
C TYR A 183 -12.48 -10.97 23.19
N PHE A 184 -13.15 -10.39 22.19
CA PHE A 184 -14.62 -10.45 22.07
C PHE A 184 -15.13 -11.46 21.04
N ASN A 185 -14.23 -12.10 20.27
CA ASN A 185 -14.53 -13.25 19.38
C ASN A 185 -14.15 -14.55 20.05
#